data_f063d02ca4b14d85e6c339c6df69c2d7
#
_entry.id   f063d02ca4b14d85e6c339c6df69c2d7
#
_cell.length_a   1.000
_cell.length_b   1.000
_cell.length_c   1.000
_cell.angle_alpha   90.00
_cell.angle_beta   90.00
_cell.angle_gamma   90.00
#
_symmetry.space_group_name_H-M   'P 1'
#
loop_
_entity.id
_entity.type
_entity.pdbx_description
1 polymer ?
#
loop_
_entity_poly.entity_id
_entity_poly.type
_entity_poly.pdbx_seq_one_letter_code
_entity_poly.pdbx_strand_id
1 'polypeptide(L)'
;MKKVPEKDVEQFWKKKEEDIGEKIKGRSMAQFIGGYQNFSGPILGILFYTESAFYFQTFPRRNLLFSFIRAKQPEREENQLNFRILWSDVEKIDLPPRKHPFLTLLSPADYRIFIDYQSNGRKMTLILTMHSLEDCSRLIDFYKNRKTKKEW
;
A
#
# COMPACT_ATOMS: atom_id res chain seq x y z
N MET A 1 20.88 -17.35 5.79
CA MET A 1 19.69 -16.78 5.14
C MET A 1 19.91 -16.65 3.66
N LYS A 2 19.13 -17.39 2.89
CA LYS A 2 19.22 -17.29 1.44
C LYS A 2 18.48 -16.04 0.97
N LYS A 3 19.20 -15.13 0.34
CA LYS A 3 18.56 -13.98 -0.31
C LYS A 3 17.74 -14.47 -1.50
N VAL A 4 16.54 -13.97 -1.64
CA VAL A 4 15.75 -14.21 -2.84
C VAL A 4 16.50 -13.58 -4.01
N PRO A 5 16.78 -14.33 -5.08
CA PRO A 5 17.45 -13.76 -6.25
C PRO A 5 16.61 -12.59 -6.80
N GLU A 6 17.29 -11.50 -7.16
CA GLU A 6 16.62 -10.34 -7.79
C GLU A 6 15.78 -10.76 -8.98
N LYS A 7 16.26 -11.75 -9.70
CA LYS A 7 15.58 -12.32 -10.85
C LYS A 7 14.18 -12.82 -10.52
N ASP A 8 14.01 -13.46 -9.35
CA ASP A 8 12.71 -13.98 -8.92
C ASP A 8 11.76 -12.85 -8.54
N VAL A 9 12.28 -11.80 -7.92
CA VAL A 9 11.49 -10.61 -7.56
C VAL A 9 11.02 -9.89 -8.83
N GLU A 10 11.91 -9.73 -9.80
CA GLU A 10 11.57 -9.12 -11.09
C GLU A 10 10.51 -9.91 -11.83
N GLN A 11 10.63 -11.23 -11.83
CA GLN A 11 9.65 -12.12 -12.48
C GLN A 11 8.29 -12.02 -11.80
N PHE A 12 8.27 -11.92 -10.49
CA PHE A 12 7.03 -11.74 -9.73
C PHE A 12 6.29 -10.49 -10.19
N TRP A 13 6.98 -9.36 -10.25
CA TRP A 13 6.38 -8.09 -10.64
C TRP A 13 5.98 -8.06 -12.10
N LYS A 14 6.78 -8.68 -12.95
CA LYS A 14 6.49 -8.80 -14.37
C LYS A 14 5.20 -9.58 -14.59
N LYS A 15 5.06 -10.70 -13.89
CA LYS A 15 3.86 -11.51 -13.95
C LYS A 15 2.65 -10.73 -13.42
N LYS A 16 2.87 -9.96 -12.35
CA LYS A 16 1.81 -9.13 -11.77
C LYS A 16 1.32 -8.09 -12.77
N GLU A 17 2.24 -7.46 -13.50
CA GLU A 17 1.89 -6.51 -14.54
C GLU A 17 1.07 -7.17 -15.66
N GLU A 18 1.45 -8.38 -16.05
CA GLU A 18 0.71 -9.15 -17.05
C GLU A 18 -0.70 -9.47 -16.57
N ASP A 19 -0.84 -9.90 -15.32
CA ASP A 19 -2.14 -10.25 -14.72
C ASP A 19 -3.06 -9.04 -14.63
N ILE A 20 -2.51 -7.88 -14.32
CA ILE A 20 -3.27 -6.62 -14.21
C ILE A 20 -3.53 -5.99 -15.58
N GLY A 21 -2.63 -6.19 -16.53
CA GLY A 21 -2.70 -5.56 -17.84
C GLY A 21 -2.18 -4.12 -17.87
N GLU A 22 -1.44 -3.71 -16.85
CA GLU A 22 -0.89 -2.36 -16.75
C GLU A 22 0.50 -2.40 -16.12
N LYS A 23 1.31 -1.39 -16.42
CA LYS A 23 2.61 -1.23 -15.78
C LYS A 23 2.47 -0.70 -14.36
N ILE A 24 3.21 -1.31 -13.44
CA ILE A 24 3.27 -0.87 -12.06
C ILE A 24 4.21 0.34 -12.00
N LYS A 25 3.68 1.46 -11.52
CA LYS A 25 4.42 2.73 -11.44
C LYS A 25 5.14 2.91 -10.11
N GLY A 26 4.71 2.22 -9.07
CA GLY A 26 5.36 2.27 -7.78
C GLY A 26 4.90 1.13 -6.90
N ARG A 27 5.72 0.81 -5.92
CA ARG A 27 5.44 -0.27 -4.97
C ARG A 27 6.17 0.00 -3.68
N SER A 28 5.56 -0.43 -2.58
CA SER A 28 6.20 -0.34 -1.26
C SER A 28 5.56 -1.32 -0.30
N MET A 29 6.28 -1.65 0.75
CA MET A 29 5.70 -2.38 1.85
C MET A 29 4.81 -1.44 2.64
N ALA A 30 3.68 -1.94 3.11
CA ALA A 30 2.75 -1.15 3.89
C ALA A 30 1.97 -2.04 4.85
N GLN A 31 1.43 -1.42 5.89
CA GLN A 31 0.51 -2.08 6.81
C GLN A 31 -0.87 -1.48 6.64
N PHE A 32 -1.85 -2.33 6.43
CA PHE A 32 -3.25 -1.92 6.45
C PHE A 32 -3.70 -1.77 7.90
N ILE A 33 -4.27 -0.62 8.23
CA ILE A 33 -4.76 -0.33 9.59
C ILE A 33 -6.27 -0.43 9.66
N GLY A 34 -6.98 0.15 8.69
CA GLY A 34 -8.43 0.11 8.67
C GLY A 34 -9.01 0.89 7.50
N GLY A 35 -10.33 0.91 7.42
CA GLY A 35 -11.04 1.71 6.43
C GLY A 35 -11.42 0.97 5.16
N TYR A 36 -11.38 -0.35 5.16
CA TYR A 36 -11.84 -1.16 4.04
C TYR A 36 -12.69 -2.31 4.57
N GLN A 37 -13.97 -2.28 4.25
CA GLN A 37 -14.94 -3.28 4.70
C GLN A 37 -14.86 -3.50 6.21
N ASN A 38 -14.92 -4.75 6.66
CA ASN A 38 -14.86 -5.09 8.09
C ASN A 38 -13.47 -5.52 8.54
N PHE A 39 -12.46 -5.29 7.70
CA PHE A 39 -11.10 -5.65 8.04
C PHE A 39 -10.49 -4.64 9.00
N SER A 40 -9.71 -5.13 9.94
CA SER A 40 -8.93 -4.29 10.84
C SER A 40 -7.52 -4.83 10.95
N GLY A 41 -6.55 -3.90 11.01
CA GLY A 41 -5.15 -4.24 11.06
C GLY A 41 -4.57 -4.18 12.45
N PRO A 42 -3.24 -4.24 12.51
CA PRO A 42 -2.34 -4.12 11.35
C PRO A 42 -2.20 -5.40 10.53
N ILE A 43 -2.26 -5.26 9.22
CA ILE A 43 -2.03 -6.36 8.27
C ILE A 43 -0.89 -5.96 7.33
N LEU A 44 0.19 -6.69 7.36
CA LEU A 44 1.36 -6.39 6.53
C LEU A 44 1.15 -6.89 5.10
N GLY A 45 1.53 -6.08 4.14
CA GLY A 45 1.41 -6.45 2.74
C GLY A 45 2.22 -5.55 1.83
N ILE A 46 1.85 -5.57 0.57
CA ILE A 46 2.49 -4.76 -0.46
C ILE A 46 1.46 -3.80 -1.05
N LEU A 47 1.83 -2.54 -1.10
CA LEU A 47 1.07 -1.52 -1.80
C LEU A 47 1.74 -1.29 -3.15
N PHE A 48 0.98 -1.35 -4.22
CA PHE A 48 1.50 -1.02 -5.55
C PHE A 48 0.43 -0.27 -6.33
N TYR A 49 0.87 0.50 -7.31
CA TYR A 49 -0.07 1.33 -8.04
C TYR A 49 0.31 1.45 -9.51
N THR A 50 -0.72 1.66 -10.32
CA THR A 50 -0.64 1.84 -11.76
C THR A 50 -1.26 3.20 -12.12
N GLU A 51 -1.38 3.49 -13.41
CA GLU A 51 -2.04 4.71 -13.87
C GLU A 51 -3.53 4.76 -13.49
N SER A 52 -4.20 3.62 -13.38
CA SER A 52 -5.64 3.59 -13.14
C SER A 52 -6.05 3.33 -11.70
N ALA A 53 -5.21 2.69 -10.90
CA ALA A 53 -5.62 2.23 -9.57
C ALA A 53 -4.43 2.01 -8.66
N PHE A 54 -4.72 1.90 -7.36
CA PHE A 54 -3.75 1.33 -6.44
C PHE A 54 -4.30 0.05 -5.84
N TYR A 55 -3.38 -0.80 -5.42
CA TYR A 55 -3.68 -2.15 -4.96
C TYR A 55 -2.98 -2.39 -3.63
N PHE A 56 -3.64 -3.12 -2.74
CA PHE A 56 -3.01 -3.66 -1.55
C PHE A 56 -3.18 -5.17 -1.56
N GLN A 57 -2.12 -5.89 -1.25
CA GLN A 57 -2.13 -7.34 -1.23
C GLN A 57 -1.30 -7.83 -0.06
N THR A 58 -1.89 -8.67 0.78
CA THR A 58 -1.13 -9.37 1.82
C THR A 58 -0.15 -10.32 1.15
N PHE A 59 0.96 -10.59 1.83
CA PHE A 59 1.94 -11.51 1.29
C PHE A 59 1.30 -12.90 1.11
N PRO A 60 1.35 -13.46 -0.11
CA PRO A 60 0.84 -14.82 -0.31
C PRO A 60 1.72 -15.83 0.40
N ARG A 61 1.07 -16.79 1.03
CA ARG A 61 1.74 -17.79 1.88
C ARG A 61 2.83 -18.61 1.21
N ARG A 62 2.72 -18.83 -0.09
CA ARG A 62 3.64 -19.69 -0.83
C ARG A 62 4.51 -18.90 -1.79
N ASN A 63 4.69 -17.64 -1.53
CA ASN A 63 5.54 -16.82 -2.36
C ASN A 63 6.98 -16.86 -1.83
N LEU A 64 7.93 -16.83 -2.74
CA LEU A 64 9.34 -16.76 -2.41
C LEU A 64 9.68 -15.56 -1.55
N LEU A 65 8.97 -14.45 -1.73
CA LEU A 65 9.14 -13.27 -0.90
C LEU A 65 8.72 -13.54 0.55
N PHE A 66 7.78 -14.45 0.74
CA PHE A 66 7.29 -14.77 2.07
C PHE A 66 8.21 -15.71 2.82
N SER A 67 8.90 -16.59 2.13
CA SER A 67 9.87 -17.50 2.76
C SER A 67 11.02 -16.75 3.41
N PHE A 68 11.18 -15.50 3.07
CA PHE A 68 12.15 -14.58 3.66
C PHE A 68 11.78 -14.09 5.04
N ILE A 69 10.53 -13.74 5.19
CA ILE A 69 10.00 -13.20 6.43
C ILE A 69 9.75 -14.33 7.40
N ARG A 70 9.85 -15.55 6.94
CA ARG A 70 9.68 -16.77 7.69
C ARG A 70 9.22 -16.57 9.11
N ALA A 71 8.19 -15.92 9.20
CA ALA A 71 7.58 -15.81 10.47
C ALA A 71 6.99 -17.15 10.77
N LYS A 72 7.29 -17.65 11.93
CA LYS A 72 6.46 -18.62 12.57
C LYS A 72 5.09 -18.00 12.78
N GLN A 73 4.51 -17.49 11.70
CA GLN A 73 3.18 -16.95 11.83
C GLN A 73 2.20 -18.09 11.80
N PRO A 74 1.28 -18.10 12.76
CA PRO A 74 0.21 -19.06 12.72
C PRO A 74 -0.52 -18.88 11.40
N GLU A 75 -0.79 -19.99 10.77
CA GLU A 75 -1.49 -20.06 9.51
C GLU A 75 -2.92 -19.58 9.67
N ARG A 76 -3.10 -18.27 9.66
CA ARG A 76 -4.44 -17.69 9.67
C ARG A 76 -4.78 -17.24 8.27
N GLU A 77 -5.57 -18.04 7.59
CA GLU A 77 -6.13 -17.68 6.29
C GLU A 77 -7.03 -16.47 6.39
N GLU A 78 -7.47 -16.16 7.59
CA GLU A 78 -8.40 -15.09 7.90
C GLU A 78 -7.88 -13.68 7.60
N ASN A 79 -6.56 -13.51 7.44
CA ASN A 79 -5.94 -12.20 7.27
C ASN A 79 -5.51 -11.92 5.84
N GLN A 80 -6.06 -12.65 4.85
CA GLN A 80 -5.77 -12.35 3.46
C GLN A 80 -6.66 -11.20 2.99
N LEU A 81 -6.01 -10.09 2.73
CA LEU A 81 -6.69 -8.90 2.26
C LEU A 81 -6.10 -8.47 0.93
N ASN A 82 -6.93 -8.48 -0.11
CA ASN A 82 -6.54 -8.01 -1.42
C ASN A 82 -7.61 -7.06 -1.92
N PHE A 83 -7.22 -5.84 -2.28
CA PHE A 83 -8.19 -4.91 -2.82
C PHE A 83 -7.57 -4.01 -3.87
N ARG A 84 -8.44 -3.42 -4.67
CA ARG A 84 -8.11 -2.47 -5.70
C ARG A 84 -9.02 -1.26 -5.54
N ILE A 85 -8.43 -0.08 -5.54
CA ILE A 85 -9.19 1.18 -5.50
C ILE A 85 -8.78 2.02 -6.69
N LEU A 86 -9.75 2.39 -7.52
CA LEU A 86 -9.50 3.23 -8.69
C LEU A 86 -9.12 4.64 -8.25
N TRP A 87 -8.15 5.23 -8.93
CA TRP A 87 -7.78 6.62 -8.64
C TRP A 87 -8.96 7.58 -8.81
N SER A 88 -9.87 7.26 -9.74
CA SER A 88 -11.08 8.06 -9.93
C SER A 88 -12.00 8.09 -8.72
N ASP A 89 -11.90 7.09 -7.84
CA ASP A 89 -12.67 7.02 -6.60
C ASP A 89 -11.96 7.72 -5.43
N VAL A 90 -10.69 8.06 -5.59
CA VAL A 90 -9.91 8.72 -4.53
C VAL A 90 -10.18 10.21 -4.55
N GLU A 91 -10.56 10.77 -3.41
CA GLU A 91 -10.80 12.21 -3.28
C GLU A 91 -9.57 12.96 -2.82
N LYS A 92 -8.83 12.40 -1.87
CA LYS A 92 -7.60 13.03 -1.38
C LYS A 92 -6.74 12.02 -0.61
N ILE A 93 -5.45 12.35 -0.52
CA ILE A 93 -4.49 11.61 0.29
C ILE A 93 -3.81 12.60 1.22
N ASP A 94 -3.87 12.33 2.52
CA ASP A 94 -3.30 13.22 3.54
C ASP A 94 -2.30 12.49 4.41
N LEU A 95 -1.30 13.24 4.86
CA LEU A 95 -0.45 12.83 5.96
C LEU A 95 -1.04 13.38 7.26
N PRO A 96 -0.82 12.71 8.41
CA PRO A 96 -1.27 13.27 9.67
C PRO A 96 -0.56 14.61 9.91
N PRO A 97 -1.25 15.58 10.54
CA PRO A 97 -0.62 16.85 10.84
C PRO A 97 0.61 16.62 11.72
N ARG A 98 1.69 17.32 11.39
CA ARG A 98 2.90 17.26 12.20
C ARG A 98 2.60 17.76 13.60
N LYS A 99 2.62 16.86 14.56
CA LYS A 99 2.55 17.23 15.95
C LYS A 99 3.83 17.98 16.30
N HIS A 100 3.77 18.71 17.40
CA HIS A 100 4.86 19.51 17.93
C HIS A 100 6.25 18.88 17.68
N PRO A 101 7.27 19.64 17.20
CA PRO A 101 8.59 19.05 16.91
C PRO A 101 9.22 18.31 18.07
N PHE A 102 8.90 18.70 19.27
CA PHE A 102 9.40 18.05 20.47
C PHE A 102 8.87 16.64 20.64
N LEU A 103 7.60 16.40 20.24
CA LEU A 103 6.99 15.09 20.35
C LEU A 103 7.47 14.14 19.24
N THR A 104 7.92 14.66 18.11
CA THR A 104 8.47 13.83 17.04
C THR A 104 9.83 13.25 17.40
N LEU A 105 10.54 13.85 18.34
CA LEU A 105 11.81 13.32 18.85
C LEU A 105 11.62 12.13 19.78
N LEU A 106 10.43 12.03 20.40
CA LEU A 106 10.14 11.00 21.37
C LEU A 106 9.30 9.85 20.79
N SER A 107 8.70 10.06 19.61
CA SER A 107 7.90 9.06 18.92
C SER A 107 8.56 8.62 17.63
N PRO A 108 8.50 7.33 17.27
CA PRO A 108 8.92 6.92 15.93
C PRO A 108 8.14 7.72 14.89
N ALA A 109 8.79 8.06 13.79
CA ALA A 109 8.15 8.81 12.72
C ALA A 109 6.88 8.07 12.28
N ASP A 110 5.78 8.78 12.24
CA ASP A 110 4.50 8.23 11.84
C ASP A 110 4.37 8.33 10.32
N TYR A 111 4.55 7.21 9.65
CA TYR A 111 4.44 7.13 8.18
C TYR A 111 3.03 6.76 7.75
N ARG A 112 2.05 7.10 8.57
CA ARG A 112 0.64 6.82 8.31
C ARG A 112 0.09 7.76 7.25
N ILE A 113 -0.69 7.20 6.32
CA ILE A 113 -1.39 7.99 5.32
C ILE A 113 -2.88 7.72 5.41
N PHE A 114 -3.67 8.73 5.08
CA PHE A 114 -5.12 8.66 5.06
C PHE A 114 -5.59 8.91 3.63
N ILE A 115 -6.30 7.94 3.07
CA ILE A 115 -6.80 8.00 1.71
C ILE A 115 -8.32 8.05 1.76
N ASP A 116 -8.89 9.20 1.42
CA ASP A 116 -10.34 9.34 1.33
C ASP A 116 -10.79 8.88 -0.06
N TYR A 117 -11.75 7.97 -0.10
CA TYR A 117 -12.24 7.41 -1.34
C TYR A 117 -13.72 7.11 -1.25
N GLN A 118 -14.37 6.97 -2.41
CA GLN A 118 -15.78 6.62 -2.52
C GLN A 118 -15.93 5.12 -2.77
N SER A 119 -16.84 4.51 -2.04
CA SER A 119 -17.18 3.10 -2.23
C SER A 119 -18.69 2.95 -2.13
N ASN A 120 -19.33 2.55 -3.22
CA ASN A 120 -20.78 2.36 -3.28
C ASN A 120 -21.56 3.60 -2.81
N GLY A 121 -21.08 4.79 -3.22
CA GLY A 121 -21.70 6.05 -2.86
C GLY A 121 -21.40 6.54 -1.46
N ARG A 122 -20.56 5.82 -0.72
CA ARG A 122 -20.17 6.20 0.63
C ARG A 122 -18.73 6.68 0.67
N LYS A 123 -18.49 7.72 1.44
CA LYS A 123 -17.15 8.22 1.67
C LYS A 123 -16.46 7.39 2.75
N MET A 124 -15.30 6.83 2.40
CA MET A 124 -14.51 5.99 3.30
C MET A 124 -13.12 6.59 3.45
N THR A 125 -12.47 6.30 4.57
CA THR A 125 -11.07 6.69 4.78
C THR A 125 -10.23 5.45 5.03
N LEU A 126 -9.35 5.16 4.09
CA LEU A 126 -8.39 4.06 4.21
C LEU A 126 -7.17 4.55 4.97
N ILE A 127 -6.73 3.78 5.94
CA ILE A 127 -5.56 4.13 6.75
C ILE A 127 -4.48 3.08 6.52
N LEU A 128 -3.32 3.55 6.06
CA LEU A 128 -2.15 2.70 5.81
C LEU A 128 -0.94 3.28 6.52
N THR A 129 -0.06 2.40 7.00
CA THR A 129 1.26 2.81 7.50
C THR A 129 2.29 2.40 6.46
N MET A 130 2.98 3.37 5.89
CA MET A 130 4.00 3.12 4.87
C MET A 130 5.33 2.76 5.49
N HIS A 131 6.21 2.15 4.71
CA HIS A 131 7.52 1.72 5.17
C HIS A 131 8.45 2.90 5.47
N SER A 132 8.32 3.99 4.70
CA SER A 132 9.18 5.15 4.85
C SER A 132 8.46 6.43 4.43
N LEU A 133 8.99 7.56 4.85
CA LEU A 133 8.48 8.87 4.43
C LEU A 133 8.66 9.06 2.92
N GLU A 134 9.73 8.52 2.36
CA GLU A 134 9.98 8.57 0.92
C GLU A 134 8.87 7.86 0.14
N ASP A 135 8.44 6.69 0.62
CA ASP A 135 7.35 5.95 -0.01
C ASP A 135 6.04 6.73 0.05
N CYS A 136 5.78 7.40 1.19
CA CYS A 136 4.61 8.29 1.33
C CYS A 136 4.65 9.40 0.28
N SER A 137 5.80 10.05 0.15
CA SER A 137 5.97 11.17 -0.77
C SER A 137 5.79 10.74 -2.22
N ARG A 138 6.33 9.60 -2.59
CA ARG A 138 6.18 9.06 -3.94
C ARG A 138 4.71 8.81 -4.30
N LEU A 139 3.98 8.22 -3.38
CA LEU A 139 2.56 7.92 -3.60
C LEU A 139 1.75 9.20 -3.76
N ILE A 140 1.98 10.15 -2.87
CA ILE A 140 1.27 11.43 -2.88
C ILE A 140 1.60 12.22 -4.15
N ASP A 141 2.87 12.27 -4.53
CA ASP A 141 3.31 12.96 -5.74
C ASP A 141 2.71 12.32 -6.99
N PHE A 142 2.67 11.01 -7.04
CA PHE A 142 2.05 10.31 -8.15
C PHE A 142 0.58 10.66 -8.28
N TYR A 143 -0.15 10.66 -7.15
CA TYR A 143 -1.55 11.01 -7.13
C TYR A 143 -1.79 12.46 -7.57
N LYS A 144 -1.00 13.39 -7.06
CA LYS A 144 -1.12 14.81 -7.41
C LYS A 144 -0.83 15.05 -8.89
N ASN A 145 0.21 14.44 -9.42
CA ASN A 145 0.57 14.57 -10.82
C ASN A 145 -0.52 14.01 -11.72
N ARG A 146 -1.10 12.90 -11.32
CA ARG A 146 -2.17 12.27 -12.07
C ARG A 146 -3.43 13.13 -12.06
N LYS A 147 -3.77 13.73 -10.93
CA LYS A 147 -4.92 14.61 -10.79
C LYS A 147 -4.77 15.85 -11.68
N THR A 148 -3.57 16.42 -11.73
CA THR A 148 -3.28 17.57 -12.58
C THR A 148 -3.46 17.23 -14.05
N LYS A 149 -3.01 16.06 -14.49
CA LYS A 149 -3.18 15.60 -15.87
C LYS A 149 -4.64 15.42 -16.25
N LYS A 150 -5.50 15.10 -15.30
CA LYS A 150 -6.93 14.89 -15.56
C LYS A 150 -7.72 16.18 -15.70
N GLU A 151 -7.21 17.29 -15.19
CA GLU A 151 -7.85 18.59 -15.29
C GLU A 151 -7.62 19.29 -16.64
N TRP A 152 -6.85 18.69 -17.50
CA TRP A 152 -6.60 19.15 -18.86
C TRP A 152 -7.49 18.33 -19.81
#